data_75ea467c7676dabd597e22a14f1cb79f
#
_entry.id   75ea467c7676dabd597e22a14f1cb79f
#
_cell.length_a   1.000
_cell.length_b   1.000
_cell.length_c   1.000
_cell.angle_alpha   90.00
_cell.angle_beta   90.00
_cell.angle_gamma   90.00
#
_symmetry.space_group_name_H-M   'P 1'
#
loop_
_entity.id
_entity.type
_entity.pdbx_description
1 polymer ?
#
loop_
_entity_poly.entity_id
_entity_poly.type
_entity_poly.pdbx_seq_one_letter_code
_entity_poly.pdbx_strand_id
1 'polypeptide(L)'
;MNALAARRRHPAAILLLLLLGLLITGGAYSLLAPKEAKASAAAPADAVAEGKNLFISNCASCHGTNAQGTKSGPSLVGVGAAAVDFQVGTGRMPMAKPDVQAPRIDQVKFSEEQIQALAAYVASLGPGPAVPDGKYTTPVEPGTAENNERIARGGEIFRVNCAMCHNFAGAGGALTRGKYAPSLQGVSGKHIYEAMVSGPQSMPVFSDSNLTPEAKQDIISYLNAQQKQTNVGGMALGNLGPVSEGLFAWVFGLGILVAIAIWLGKKAA
;
A
#
# COMPACT_ATOMS: atom_id res chain seq x y z
N MET A 1 22.74 54.37 -25.55
CA MET A 1 22.39 53.37 -24.51
C MET A 1 20.98 53.54 -23.87
N ASN A 2 20.30 54.69 -24.09
CA ASN A 2 18.99 54.96 -23.45
C ASN A 2 17.77 54.30 -24.08
N ALA A 3 17.82 53.95 -25.38
CA ALA A 3 16.68 53.29 -26.08
C ALA A 3 16.40 51.83 -25.61
N LEU A 4 17.42 51.12 -25.22
CA LEU A 4 17.28 49.74 -24.67
C LEU A 4 16.70 49.71 -23.25
N ALA A 5 17.00 50.76 -22.44
CA ALA A 5 16.46 50.88 -21.09
C ALA A 5 14.96 51.25 -21.09
N ALA A 6 14.50 52.03 -22.03
CA ALA A 6 13.08 52.37 -22.22
C ALA A 6 12.24 51.18 -22.66
N ARG A 7 12.78 50.33 -23.54
CA ARG A 7 12.10 49.10 -23.98
C ARG A 7 11.93 48.05 -22.85
N ARG A 8 12.84 47.99 -21.88
CA ARG A 8 12.75 47.08 -20.71
C ARG A 8 11.63 47.46 -19.75
N ARG A 9 11.21 48.71 -19.73
CA ARG A 9 10.12 49.17 -18.83
C ARG A 9 8.75 49.20 -19.48
N HIS A 10 8.64 48.78 -20.74
CA HIS A 10 7.36 48.73 -21.41
C HIS A 10 6.52 47.58 -20.80
N PRO A 11 5.24 47.80 -20.42
CA PRO A 11 4.40 46.77 -19.83
C PRO A 11 4.29 45.47 -20.68
N ALA A 12 4.30 45.62 -22.01
CA ALA A 12 4.34 44.49 -22.88
C ALA A 12 5.62 43.64 -22.80
N ALA A 13 6.78 44.23 -22.43
CA ALA A 13 8.02 43.47 -22.25
C ALA A 13 7.95 42.54 -21.02
N ILE A 14 7.33 43.03 -19.95
CA ILE A 14 7.10 42.22 -18.73
C ILE A 14 6.16 41.05 -19.05
N LEU A 15 5.10 41.29 -19.77
CA LEU A 15 4.11 40.29 -20.18
C LEU A 15 4.73 39.23 -21.12
N LEU A 16 5.57 39.63 -22.05
CA LEU A 16 6.32 38.75 -22.93
C LEU A 16 7.34 37.87 -22.16
N LEU A 17 8.04 38.44 -21.19
CA LEU A 17 8.99 37.71 -20.36
C LEU A 17 8.27 36.69 -19.45
N LEU A 18 7.12 37.04 -18.92
CA LEU A 18 6.30 36.11 -18.11
C LEU A 18 5.76 34.96 -18.98
N LEU A 19 5.25 35.27 -20.18
CA LEU A 19 4.78 34.25 -21.11
C LEU A 19 5.93 33.33 -21.55
N LEU A 20 7.08 33.88 -21.88
CA LEU A 20 8.26 33.11 -22.25
C LEU A 20 8.74 32.23 -21.07
N GLY A 21 8.76 32.77 -19.84
CA GLY A 21 9.09 32.02 -18.64
C GLY A 21 8.12 30.86 -18.40
N LEU A 22 6.82 31.09 -18.53
CA LEU A 22 5.79 30.05 -18.41
C LEU A 22 5.91 28.97 -19.50
N LEU A 23 6.19 29.36 -20.75
CA LEU A 23 6.40 28.41 -21.83
C LEU A 23 7.64 27.55 -21.63
N ILE A 24 8.74 28.16 -21.20
CA ILE A 24 10.00 27.44 -20.94
C ILE A 24 9.82 26.49 -19.72
N THR A 25 9.27 26.99 -18.63
CA THR A 25 9.08 26.17 -17.41
C THR A 25 8.02 25.08 -17.64
N GLY A 26 6.90 25.40 -18.30
CA GLY A 26 5.87 24.43 -18.64
C GLY A 26 6.37 23.38 -19.63
N GLY A 27 7.12 23.78 -20.64
CA GLY A 27 7.76 22.88 -21.61
C GLY A 27 8.82 21.99 -20.95
N ALA A 28 9.69 22.56 -20.11
CA ALA A 28 10.66 21.77 -19.35
C ALA A 28 9.98 20.78 -18.40
N TYR A 29 8.94 21.23 -17.71
CA TYR A 29 8.15 20.34 -16.83
C TYR A 29 7.50 19.21 -17.62
N SER A 30 6.88 19.48 -18.78
CA SER A 30 6.23 18.44 -19.61
C SER A 30 7.21 17.40 -20.17
N LEU A 31 8.48 17.78 -20.36
CA LEU A 31 9.52 16.87 -20.85
C LEU A 31 10.20 16.08 -19.71
N LEU A 32 10.33 16.69 -18.54
CA LEU A 32 11.06 16.13 -17.38
C LEU A 32 10.14 15.53 -16.33
N ALA A 33 8.83 15.83 -16.35
CA ALA A 33 7.88 15.22 -15.44
C ALA A 33 7.91 13.70 -15.60
N PRO A 34 7.97 12.93 -14.51
CA PRO A 34 7.82 11.50 -14.59
C PRO A 34 6.56 11.19 -15.39
N LYS A 35 6.65 10.32 -16.37
CA LYS A 35 5.45 9.82 -17.07
C LYS A 35 4.61 9.14 -16.01
N GLU A 36 3.62 9.86 -15.50
CA GLU A 36 2.65 9.29 -14.57
C GLU A 36 2.11 7.99 -15.17
N ALA A 37 1.94 7.00 -14.31
CA ALA A 37 1.36 5.73 -14.70
C ALA A 37 0.15 6.02 -15.58
N LYS A 38 0.12 5.44 -16.79
CA LYS A 38 -0.94 5.65 -17.77
C LYS A 38 -2.26 5.60 -17.05
N ALA A 39 -3.01 6.69 -17.11
CA ALA A 39 -4.41 6.69 -16.70
C ALA A 39 -5.04 5.47 -17.36
N SER A 40 -5.62 4.59 -16.55
CA SER A 40 -6.24 3.35 -17.03
C SER A 40 -7.10 3.71 -18.25
N ALA A 41 -6.99 2.96 -19.33
CA ALA A 41 -7.88 3.14 -20.48
C ALA A 41 -9.31 3.19 -19.94
N ALA A 42 -10.11 4.15 -20.41
CA ALA A 42 -11.46 4.33 -19.91
C ALA A 42 -12.17 2.98 -19.93
N ALA A 43 -12.68 2.57 -18.77
CA ALA A 43 -13.38 1.30 -18.63
C ALA A 43 -14.62 1.29 -19.57
N PRO A 44 -15.03 0.12 -20.09
CA PRO A 44 -16.23 0.00 -20.89
C PRO A 44 -17.45 0.62 -20.18
N ALA A 45 -18.30 1.31 -20.93
CA ALA A 45 -19.44 2.04 -20.37
C ALA A 45 -20.45 1.14 -19.65
N ASP A 46 -20.60 -0.10 -20.08
CA ASP A 46 -21.40 -1.14 -19.45
C ASP A 46 -20.86 -1.54 -18.08
N ALA A 47 -19.53 -1.72 -17.95
CA ALA A 47 -18.89 -2.00 -16.67
C ALA A 47 -19.05 -0.84 -15.67
N VAL A 48 -18.96 0.41 -16.14
CA VAL A 48 -19.20 1.60 -15.30
C VAL A 48 -20.66 1.65 -14.86
N ALA A 49 -21.62 1.34 -15.74
CA ALA A 49 -23.05 1.32 -15.41
C ALA A 49 -23.39 0.21 -14.39
N GLU A 50 -22.85 -0.99 -14.57
CA GLU A 50 -23.02 -2.07 -13.61
C GLU A 50 -22.38 -1.71 -12.27
N GLY A 51 -21.16 -1.20 -12.27
CA GLY A 51 -20.47 -0.75 -11.05
C GLY A 51 -21.25 0.31 -10.30
N LYS A 52 -21.90 1.24 -11.01
CA LYS A 52 -22.81 2.22 -10.41
C LYS A 52 -24.01 1.56 -9.72
N ASN A 53 -24.64 0.59 -10.35
CA ASN A 53 -25.77 -0.13 -9.78
C ASN A 53 -25.37 -0.90 -8.52
N LEU A 54 -24.24 -1.60 -8.56
CA LEU A 54 -23.66 -2.28 -7.40
C LEU A 54 -23.32 -1.30 -6.27
N PHE A 55 -22.74 -0.16 -6.61
CA PHE A 55 -22.40 0.89 -5.67
C PHE A 55 -23.64 1.45 -4.94
N ILE A 56 -24.68 1.83 -5.69
CA ILE A 56 -25.92 2.35 -5.12
C ILE A 56 -26.55 1.34 -4.16
N SER A 57 -26.55 0.07 -4.52
CA SER A 57 -27.18 -0.99 -3.72
C SER A 57 -26.38 -1.37 -2.45
N ASN A 58 -25.05 -1.19 -2.44
CA ASN A 58 -24.20 -1.75 -1.39
C ASN A 58 -23.30 -0.72 -0.67
N CYS A 59 -23.06 0.44 -1.25
CA CYS A 59 -22.04 1.39 -0.77
C CYS A 59 -22.63 2.79 -0.46
N ALA A 60 -23.68 3.18 -1.17
CA ALA A 60 -24.23 4.54 -1.12
C ALA A 60 -24.76 4.94 0.27
N SER A 61 -25.22 3.99 1.08
CA SER A 61 -25.69 4.26 2.45
C SER A 61 -24.62 4.91 3.33
N CYS A 62 -23.35 4.53 3.13
CA CYS A 62 -22.23 5.10 3.89
C CYS A 62 -21.46 6.16 3.09
N HIS A 63 -21.26 5.95 1.79
CA HIS A 63 -20.43 6.82 0.96
C HIS A 63 -21.20 7.90 0.19
N GLY A 64 -22.53 7.94 0.31
CA GLY A 64 -23.39 8.86 -0.43
C GLY A 64 -23.70 8.39 -1.84
N THR A 65 -24.84 8.78 -2.40
CA THR A 65 -25.33 8.33 -3.72
C THR A 65 -24.42 8.73 -4.89
N ASN A 66 -23.65 9.81 -4.73
CA ASN A 66 -22.65 10.31 -5.69
C ASN A 66 -21.22 10.06 -5.19
N ALA A 67 -21.03 9.13 -4.25
CA ALA A 67 -19.74 8.82 -3.64
C ALA A 67 -19.03 10.03 -2.97
N GLN A 68 -19.77 11.07 -2.65
CA GLN A 68 -19.26 12.32 -2.05
C GLN A 68 -18.86 12.18 -0.58
N GLY A 69 -19.16 11.04 0.04
CA GLY A 69 -18.99 10.80 1.47
C GLY A 69 -20.17 11.24 2.31
N THR A 70 -20.21 10.75 3.55
CA THR A 70 -21.18 11.11 4.59
C THR A 70 -20.48 11.09 5.96
N LYS A 71 -21.22 11.19 7.05
CA LYS A 71 -20.69 10.98 8.41
C LYS A 71 -20.28 9.52 8.66
N SER A 72 -20.81 8.58 7.87
CA SER A 72 -20.58 7.13 8.03
C SER A 72 -19.50 6.57 7.13
N GLY A 73 -19.07 7.32 6.10
CA GLY A 73 -18.02 6.90 5.18
C GLY A 73 -17.39 8.06 4.42
N PRO A 74 -16.09 7.97 4.08
CA PRO A 74 -15.39 9.03 3.37
C PRO A 74 -15.86 9.17 1.91
N SER A 75 -15.51 10.29 1.28
CA SER A 75 -15.65 10.46 -0.17
C SER A 75 -14.79 9.44 -0.91
N LEU A 76 -15.31 8.90 -2.01
CA LEU A 76 -14.60 8.01 -2.90
C LEU A 76 -14.17 8.71 -4.21
N VAL A 77 -14.48 10.00 -4.34
CA VAL A 77 -14.03 10.78 -5.51
C VAL A 77 -12.50 10.91 -5.47
N GLY A 78 -11.83 10.43 -6.51
CA GLY A 78 -10.38 10.51 -6.62
C GLY A 78 -9.59 9.42 -5.87
N VAL A 79 -10.24 8.43 -5.23
CA VAL A 79 -9.53 7.33 -4.56
C VAL A 79 -8.95 6.30 -5.53
N GLY A 80 -9.47 6.23 -6.75
CA GLY A 80 -8.98 5.37 -7.82
C GLY A 80 -9.42 3.91 -7.75
N ALA A 81 -9.20 3.19 -8.85
CA ALA A 81 -9.57 1.79 -9.00
C ALA A 81 -8.83 0.86 -8.02
N ALA A 82 -7.52 1.09 -7.82
CA ALA A 82 -6.70 0.25 -6.93
C ALA A 82 -7.21 0.24 -5.49
N ALA A 83 -7.72 1.38 -4.99
CA ALA A 83 -8.28 1.44 -3.64
C ALA A 83 -9.55 0.60 -3.52
N VAL A 84 -10.41 0.59 -4.54
CA VAL A 84 -11.63 -0.22 -4.55
C VAL A 84 -11.31 -1.70 -4.65
N ASP A 85 -10.44 -2.08 -5.59
CA ASP A 85 -10.01 -3.47 -5.75
C ASP A 85 -9.43 -4.00 -4.43
N PHE A 86 -8.52 -3.25 -3.80
CA PHE A 86 -7.96 -3.61 -2.51
C PHE A 86 -9.02 -3.74 -1.41
N GLN A 87 -9.86 -2.73 -1.21
CA GLN A 87 -10.78 -2.71 -0.09
C GLN A 87 -11.89 -3.76 -0.22
N VAL A 88 -12.42 -3.93 -1.42
CA VAL A 88 -13.50 -4.89 -1.69
C VAL A 88 -12.94 -6.29 -1.89
N GLY A 89 -11.85 -6.44 -2.65
CA GLY A 89 -11.19 -7.72 -2.91
C GLY A 89 -10.55 -8.38 -1.68
N THR A 90 -10.28 -7.60 -0.64
CA THR A 90 -9.81 -8.13 0.66
C THR A 90 -10.92 -8.25 1.70
N GLY A 91 -12.20 -8.06 1.31
CA GLY A 91 -13.36 -8.17 2.18
C GLY A 91 -13.47 -7.06 3.25
N ARG A 92 -12.64 -6.01 3.18
CA ARG A 92 -12.73 -4.88 4.11
C ARG A 92 -13.97 -4.04 3.88
N MET A 93 -14.45 -3.98 2.65
CA MET A 93 -15.69 -3.31 2.27
C MET A 93 -16.64 -4.28 1.57
N PRO A 94 -17.94 -4.14 1.79
CA PRO A 94 -18.60 -3.20 2.71
C PRO A 94 -18.46 -3.62 4.18
N MET A 95 -18.27 -2.64 5.07
CA MET A 95 -18.29 -2.88 6.52
C MET A 95 -19.71 -3.12 7.03
N ALA A 96 -19.89 -4.02 7.97
CA ALA A 96 -21.18 -4.26 8.62
C ALA A 96 -21.62 -3.10 9.51
N LYS A 97 -20.66 -2.39 10.10
CA LYS A 97 -20.86 -1.19 10.94
C LYS A 97 -19.63 -0.28 10.85
N PRO A 98 -19.78 1.04 11.06
CA PRO A 98 -18.62 1.91 11.23
C PRO A 98 -17.75 1.48 12.41
N ASP A 99 -16.44 1.41 12.18
CA ASP A 99 -15.43 1.07 13.19
C ASP A 99 -14.15 1.88 12.96
N VAL A 100 -13.23 1.82 13.92
CA VAL A 100 -11.94 2.54 13.85
C VAL A 100 -11.05 2.05 12.71
N GLN A 101 -11.27 0.81 12.27
CA GLN A 101 -10.53 0.16 11.17
C GLN A 101 -11.41 -0.92 10.52
N ALA A 102 -11.34 -1.03 9.19
CA ALA A 102 -11.95 -2.11 8.44
C ALA A 102 -11.05 -3.36 8.50
N PRO A 103 -11.43 -4.43 9.21
CA PRO A 103 -10.65 -5.66 9.25
C PRO A 103 -10.72 -6.38 7.90
N ARG A 104 -9.66 -7.12 7.55
CA ARG A 104 -9.73 -8.10 6.48
C ARG A 104 -10.64 -9.24 6.89
N ILE A 105 -11.50 -9.68 5.97
CA ILE A 105 -12.29 -10.91 6.12
C ILE A 105 -12.05 -11.83 4.94
N ASP A 106 -12.06 -13.14 5.19
CA ASP A 106 -11.74 -14.13 4.14
C ASP A 106 -12.88 -14.34 3.15
N GLN A 107 -14.12 -14.01 3.55
CA GLN A 107 -15.28 -14.09 2.67
C GLN A 107 -15.49 -12.77 1.95
N VAL A 108 -15.06 -12.72 0.69
CA VAL A 108 -15.34 -11.59 -0.20
C VAL A 108 -16.77 -11.68 -0.72
N LYS A 109 -17.54 -10.60 -0.59
CA LYS A 109 -18.95 -10.57 -0.96
C LYS A 109 -19.21 -10.59 -2.46
N PHE A 110 -18.28 -10.06 -3.26
CA PHE A 110 -18.45 -9.81 -4.69
C PHE A 110 -17.53 -10.72 -5.50
N SER A 111 -17.96 -11.06 -6.73
CA SER A 111 -17.10 -11.73 -7.69
C SER A 111 -16.02 -10.77 -8.20
N GLU A 112 -14.96 -11.31 -8.83
CA GLU A 112 -13.88 -10.49 -9.41
C GLU A 112 -14.42 -9.51 -10.45
N GLU A 113 -15.39 -9.92 -11.30
CA GLU A 113 -16.02 -9.07 -12.31
C GLU A 113 -16.81 -7.92 -11.66
N GLN A 114 -17.50 -8.19 -10.56
CA GLN A 114 -18.24 -7.18 -9.81
C GLN A 114 -17.29 -6.19 -9.12
N ILE A 115 -16.15 -6.66 -8.61
CA ILE A 115 -15.10 -5.81 -8.04
C ILE A 115 -14.52 -4.90 -9.12
N GLN A 116 -14.24 -5.45 -10.31
CA GLN A 116 -13.75 -4.65 -11.43
C GLN A 116 -14.77 -3.63 -11.91
N ALA A 117 -16.05 -3.96 -11.94
CA ALA A 117 -17.12 -3.01 -12.26
C ALA A 117 -17.22 -1.89 -11.22
N LEU A 118 -17.18 -2.21 -9.93
CA LEU A 118 -17.12 -1.21 -8.85
C LEU A 118 -15.89 -0.31 -8.96
N ALA A 119 -14.73 -0.88 -9.24
CA ALA A 119 -13.48 -0.16 -9.44
C ALA A 119 -13.56 0.77 -10.66
N ALA A 120 -14.16 0.31 -11.77
CA ALA A 120 -14.39 1.10 -12.97
C ALA A 120 -15.31 2.30 -12.70
N TYR A 121 -16.40 2.09 -11.97
CA TYR A 121 -17.30 3.17 -11.60
C TYR A 121 -16.61 4.21 -10.73
N VAL A 122 -15.91 3.82 -9.68
CA VAL A 122 -15.23 4.77 -8.79
C VAL A 122 -14.10 5.49 -9.51
N ALA A 123 -13.35 4.82 -10.39
CA ALA A 123 -12.34 5.45 -11.22
C ALA A 123 -12.93 6.52 -12.16
N SER A 124 -14.17 6.37 -12.61
CA SER A 124 -14.86 7.36 -13.44
C SER A 124 -15.23 8.65 -12.69
N LEU A 125 -15.19 8.63 -11.35
CA LEU A 125 -15.55 9.78 -10.52
C LEU A 125 -14.43 10.81 -10.35
N GLY A 126 -13.19 10.43 -10.67
CA GLY A 126 -12.04 11.33 -10.57
C GLY A 126 -10.71 10.60 -10.70
N PRO A 127 -9.60 11.33 -10.91
CA PRO A 127 -8.29 10.74 -11.07
C PRO A 127 -7.80 10.09 -9.77
N GLY A 128 -7.22 8.90 -9.89
CA GLY A 128 -6.66 8.14 -8.76
C GLY A 128 -5.84 6.95 -9.25
N PRO A 129 -5.16 6.21 -8.35
CA PRO A 129 -4.32 5.09 -8.75
C PRO A 129 -5.14 3.99 -9.46
N ALA A 130 -4.61 3.55 -10.59
CA ALA A 130 -5.16 2.43 -11.35
C ALA A 130 -4.81 1.09 -10.68
N VAL A 131 -5.57 0.03 -10.99
CA VAL A 131 -5.18 -1.34 -10.65
C VAL A 131 -3.81 -1.62 -11.27
N PRO A 132 -2.83 -2.14 -10.50
CA PRO A 132 -1.47 -2.30 -10.98
C PRO A 132 -1.35 -3.37 -12.06
N ASP A 133 -0.37 -3.18 -12.95
CA ASP A 133 0.01 -4.18 -13.93
C ASP A 133 0.57 -5.43 -13.23
N GLY A 134 0.17 -6.61 -13.71
CA GLY A 134 0.65 -7.90 -13.24
C GLY A 134 2.17 -8.04 -13.25
N LYS A 135 2.85 -7.34 -14.14
CA LYS A 135 4.31 -7.27 -14.20
C LYS A 135 4.95 -6.88 -12.88
N TYR A 136 4.38 -5.89 -12.19
CA TYR A 136 4.94 -5.36 -10.93
C TYR A 136 4.35 -6.00 -9.67
N THR A 137 3.30 -6.77 -9.81
CA THR A 137 2.64 -7.45 -8.69
C THR A 137 3.07 -8.92 -8.54
N THR A 138 3.73 -9.46 -9.57
CA THR A 138 4.30 -10.81 -9.53
C THR A 138 5.69 -10.77 -8.89
N PRO A 139 5.94 -11.52 -7.80
CA PRO A 139 7.25 -11.57 -7.18
C PRO A 139 8.27 -12.23 -8.12
N VAL A 140 9.54 -11.81 -8.03
CA VAL A 140 10.64 -12.57 -8.63
C VAL A 140 11.01 -13.73 -7.71
N GLU A 141 11.25 -14.88 -8.31
CA GLU A 141 11.64 -16.09 -7.56
C GLU A 141 13.16 -16.09 -7.29
N PRO A 142 13.60 -16.55 -6.11
CA PRO A 142 15.03 -16.70 -5.82
C PRO A 142 15.68 -17.74 -6.73
N GLY A 143 16.99 -17.64 -6.89
CA GLY A 143 17.80 -18.64 -7.62
C GLY A 143 18.83 -18.05 -8.57
N THR A 144 18.60 -16.88 -9.15
CA THR A 144 19.63 -16.14 -9.91
C THR A 144 20.27 -15.07 -9.05
N ALA A 145 21.49 -14.67 -9.36
CA ALA A 145 22.19 -13.58 -8.66
C ALA A 145 21.37 -12.27 -8.71
N GLU A 146 20.83 -11.93 -9.88
CA GLU A 146 20.01 -10.75 -10.08
C GLU A 146 18.72 -10.77 -9.21
N ASN A 147 18.00 -11.89 -9.20
CA ASN A 147 16.78 -12.01 -8.41
C ASN A 147 17.06 -11.97 -6.90
N ASN A 148 18.18 -12.61 -6.47
CA ASN A 148 18.59 -12.58 -5.07
C ASN A 148 18.97 -11.15 -4.62
N GLU A 149 19.63 -10.37 -5.48
CA GLU A 149 19.92 -8.96 -5.23
C GLU A 149 18.63 -8.12 -5.14
N ARG A 150 17.67 -8.35 -6.01
CA ARG A 150 16.35 -7.69 -5.97
C ARG A 150 15.59 -8.01 -4.69
N ILE A 151 15.59 -9.27 -4.26
CA ILE A 151 14.96 -9.70 -3.00
C ILE A 151 15.66 -9.03 -1.81
N ALA A 152 17.00 -8.98 -1.80
CA ALA A 152 17.77 -8.33 -0.73
C ALA A 152 17.46 -6.83 -0.66
N ARG A 153 17.44 -6.13 -1.80
CA ARG A 153 17.06 -4.72 -1.89
C ARG A 153 15.63 -4.48 -1.40
N GLY A 154 14.69 -5.36 -1.78
CA GLY A 154 13.31 -5.31 -1.27
C GLY A 154 13.26 -5.40 0.26
N GLY A 155 14.08 -6.25 0.85
CA GLY A 155 14.22 -6.37 2.31
C GLY A 155 14.80 -5.12 2.96
N GLU A 156 15.75 -4.45 2.33
CA GLU A 156 16.30 -3.17 2.81
C GLU A 156 15.24 -2.07 2.79
N ILE A 157 14.52 -1.94 1.67
CA ILE A 157 13.43 -0.96 1.53
C ILE A 157 12.32 -1.24 2.55
N PHE A 158 11.94 -2.51 2.73
CA PHE A 158 10.92 -2.92 3.68
C PHE A 158 11.28 -2.57 5.13
N ARG A 159 12.53 -2.83 5.54
CA ARG A 159 13.00 -2.50 6.90
C ARG A 159 12.92 -1.00 7.20
N VAL A 160 13.23 -0.16 6.22
CA VAL A 160 13.24 1.31 6.41
C VAL A 160 11.82 1.90 6.40
N ASN A 161 10.93 1.39 5.53
CA ASN A 161 9.65 2.04 5.26
C ASN A 161 8.43 1.33 5.87
N CYS A 162 8.52 0.03 6.12
CA CYS A 162 7.35 -0.81 6.42
C CYS A 162 7.43 -1.51 7.77
N ALA A 163 8.63 -1.96 8.16
CA ALA A 163 8.82 -2.82 9.33
C ALA A 163 8.41 -2.16 10.65
N MET A 164 8.46 -0.82 10.74
CA MET A 164 8.04 -0.07 11.93
C MET A 164 6.57 -0.35 12.30
N CYS A 165 5.70 -0.55 11.30
CA CYS A 165 4.29 -0.86 11.50
C CYS A 165 3.99 -2.35 11.32
N HIS A 166 4.57 -2.98 10.27
CA HIS A 166 4.26 -4.35 9.88
C HIS A 166 5.15 -5.41 10.51
N ASN A 167 6.07 -5.03 11.41
CA ASN A 167 7.13 -5.91 11.91
C ASN A 167 8.12 -6.31 10.80
N PHE A 168 9.34 -6.67 11.18
CA PHE A 168 10.37 -7.02 10.20
C PHE A 168 10.05 -8.32 9.42
N ALA A 169 9.27 -9.23 10.01
CA ALA A 169 8.79 -10.46 9.37
C ALA A 169 7.42 -10.29 8.65
N GLY A 170 6.89 -9.07 8.57
CA GLY A 170 5.57 -8.83 7.98
C GLY A 170 4.41 -9.39 8.79
N ALA A 171 4.62 -9.69 10.07
CA ALA A 171 3.59 -10.29 10.93
C ALA A 171 2.50 -9.32 11.39
N GLY A 172 2.67 -8.02 11.09
CA GLY A 172 1.79 -6.97 11.57
C GLY A 172 2.17 -6.46 12.96
N GLY A 173 1.44 -5.47 13.46
CA GLY A 173 1.72 -4.87 14.76
C GLY A 173 0.63 -3.93 15.25
N ALA A 174 0.62 -3.64 16.53
CA ALA A 174 -0.31 -2.70 17.15
C ALA A 174 0.07 -1.26 16.77
N LEU A 175 -0.95 -0.44 16.51
CA LEU A 175 -0.85 0.99 16.29
C LEU A 175 -1.62 1.75 17.37
N THR A 176 -1.57 3.08 17.31
CA THR A 176 -2.29 3.92 18.26
C THR A 176 -3.81 3.85 18.09
N ARG A 177 -4.57 4.15 19.16
CA ARG A 177 -6.03 4.27 19.16
C ARG A 177 -6.76 3.02 18.72
N GLY A 178 -6.29 1.85 19.12
CA GLY A 178 -6.93 0.57 18.81
C GLY A 178 -6.79 0.09 17.37
N LYS A 179 -5.97 0.77 16.56
CA LYS A 179 -5.64 0.34 15.21
C LYS A 179 -4.47 -0.65 15.21
N TYR A 180 -4.32 -1.36 14.12
CA TYR A 180 -3.20 -2.28 13.90
C TYR A 180 -2.76 -2.29 12.44
N ALA A 181 -1.49 -2.53 12.21
CA ALA A 181 -0.98 -2.88 10.89
C ALA A 181 -1.23 -4.38 10.67
N PRO A 182 -1.92 -4.77 9.60
CA PRO A 182 -2.25 -6.18 9.38
C PRO A 182 -1.00 -7.00 9.06
N SER A 183 -1.09 -8.32 9.27
CA SER A 183 -0.11 -9.25 8.75
C SER A 183 -0.11 -9.21 7.22
N LEU A 184 1.08 -9.24 6.65
CA LEU A 184 1.32 -9.33 5.21
C LEU A 184 1.49 -10.79 4.74
N GLN A 185 1.45 -11.75 5.67
CA GLN A 185 1.56 -13.16 5.37
C GLN A 185 0.32 -13.64 4.60
N GLY A 186 0.52 -14.37 3.50
CA GLY A 186 -0.56 -14.86 2.64
C GLY A 186 -1.32 -13.76 1.87
N VAL A 187 -0.79 -12.54 1.81
CA VAL A 187 -1.37 -11.46 1.02
C VAL A 187 -0.80 -11.50 -0.40
N SER A 188 -1.67 -11.41 -1.41
CA SER A 188 -1.24 -11.39 -2.81
C SER A 188 -0.38 -10.17 -3.12
N GLY A 189 0.58 -10.32 -4.04
CA GLY A 189 1.41 -9.19 -4.48
C GLY A 189 0.59 -8.03 -5.07
N LYS A 190 -0.54 -8.33 -5.73
CA LYS A 190 -1.50 -7.33 -6.21
C LYS A 190 -2.00 -6.46 -5.06
N HIS A 191 -2.56 -7.06 -4.02
CA HIS A 191 -3.10 -6.32 -2.88
C HIS A 191 -2.01 -5.59 -2.07
N ILE A 192 -0.78 -6.13 -2.00
CA ILE A 192 0.35 -5.42 -1.38
C ILE A 192 0.68 -4.16 -2.19
N TYR A 193 0.74 -4.26 -3.52
CA TYR A 193 1.00 -3.10 -4.38
C TYR A 193 -0.11 -2.05 -4.26
N GLU A 194 -1.36 -2.46 -4.35
CA GLU A 194 -2.53 -1.59 -4.20
C GLU A 194 -2.56 -0.86 -2.86
N ALA A 195 -2.21 -1.55 -1.78
CA ALA A 195 -2.09 -0.92 -0.47
C ALA A 195 -1.00 0.16 -0.46
N MET A 196 0.14 -0.07 -1.12
CA MET A 196 1.21 0.92 -1.19
C MET A 196 0.78 2.18 -1.97
N VAL A 197 0.05 2.04 -3.07
CA VAL A 197 -0.36 3.19 -3.89
C VAL A 197 -1.62 3.89 -3.39
N SER A 198 -2.47 3.22 -2.62
CA SER A 198 -3.72 3.79 -2.10
C SER A 198 -3.65 4.29 -0.65
N GLY A 199 -2.70 3.79 0.14
CA GLY A 199 -2.52 4.19 1.53
C GLY A 199 -3.73 3.93 2.41
N PRO A 200 -4.21 2.68 2.55
CA PRO A 200 -5.44 2.39 3.27
C PRO A 200 -5.32 2.71 4.77
N GLN A 201 -6.37 3.27 5.35
CA GLN A 201 -6.49 3.55 6.79
C GLN A 201 -5.41 4.54 7.29
N SER A 202 -4.45 4.04 8.07
CA SER A 202 -3.33 4.82 8.61
C SER A 202 -2.00 4.58 7.86
N MET A 203 -2.02 3.77 6.81
CA MET A 203 -0.85 3.53 5.97
C MET A 203 -0.56 4.75 5.11
N PRO A 204 0.68 5.23 5.01
CA PRO A 204 1.03 6.30 4.07
C PRO A 204 0.93 5.81 2.62
N VAL A 205 0.71 6.77 1.70
CA VAL A 205 0.77 6.50 0.26
C VAL A 205 2.23 6.49 -0.19
N PHE A 206 2.62 5.44 -0.89
CA PHE A 206 3.93 5.33 -1.54
C PHE A 206 3.77 5.51 -3.05
N SER A 207 3.80 6.76 -3.49
CA SER A 207 3.73 7.11 -4.92
C SER A 207 4.94 6.58 -5.69
N ASP A 208 4.85 6.50 -7.01
CA ASP A 208 5.95 6.04 -7.86
C ASP A 208 7.17 6.99 -7.82
N SER A 209 6.98 8.24 -7.42
CA SER A 209 8.08 9.17 -7.14
C SER A 209 8.87 8.84 -5.88
N ASN A 210 8.25 8.20 -4.90
CA ASN A 210 8.89 7.80 -3.64
C ASN A 210 9.44 6.37 -3.71
N LEU A 211 8.64 5.45 -4.22
CA LEU A 211 9.00 4.06 -4.47
C LEU A 211 8.59 3.70 -5.89
N THR A 212 9.57 3.45 -6.75
CA THR A 212 9.28 3.08 -8.14
C THR A 212 8.49 1.77 -8.22
N PRO A 213 7.81 1.47 -9.33
CA PRO A 213 7.12 0.20 -9.51
C PRO A 213 8.02 -1.03 -9.29
N GLU A 214 9.28 -0.95 -9.71
CA GLU A 214 10.29 -1.99 -9.52
C GLU A 214 10.62 -2.16 -8.02
N ALA A 215 10.80 -1.06 -7.28
CA ALA A 215 11.05 -1.09 -5.85
C ALA A 215 9.89 -1.72 -5.07
N LYS A 216 8.64 -1.44 -5.47
CA LYS A 216 7.46 -2.10 -4.92
C LYS A 216 7.45 -3.60 -5.22
N GLN A 217 7.82 -4.01 -6.44
CA GLN A 217 7.97 -5.42 -6.81
C GLN A 217 9.07 -6.11 -5.99
N ASP A 218 10.18 -5.42 -5.72
CA ASP A 218 11.25 -5.97 -4.89
C ASP A 218 10.80 -6.22 -3.45
N ILE A 219 9.98 -5.30 -2.87
CA ILE A 219 9.34 -5.50 -1.57
C ILE A 219 8.41 -6.73 -1.59
N ILE A 220 7.58 -6.87 -2.62
CA ILE A 220 6.68 -8.02 -2.79
C ILE A 220 7.50 -9.31 -2.89
N SER A 221 8.60 -9.28 -3.62
CA SER A 221 9.51 -10.42 -3.79
C SER A 221 10.18 -10.82 -2.48
N TYR A 222 10.62 -9.85 -1.68
CA TYR A 222 11.15 -10.09 -0.34
C TYR A 222 10.10 -10.75 0.58
N LEU A 223 8.88 -10.21 0.63
CA LEU A 223 7.82 -10.78 1.45
C LEU A 223 7.45 -12.20 1.01
N ASN A 224 7.39 -12.46 -0.30
CA ASN A 224 7.14 -13.79 -0.84
C ASN A 224 8.28 -14.77 -0.50
N ALA A 225 9.53 -14.35 -0.63
CA ALA A 225 10.69 -15.18 -0.28
C ALA A 225 10.73 -15.51 1.22
N GLN A 226 10.40 -14.54 2.08
CA GLN A 226 10.29 -14.76 3.52
C GLN A 226 9.25 -15.83 3.88
N GLN A 227 8.10 -15.83 3.22
CA GLN A 227 7.03 -16.80 3.47
C GLN A 227 7.35 -18.20 2.96
N LYS A 228 8.16 -18.30 1.90
CA LYS A 228 8.60 -19.56 1.30
C LYS A 228 9.82 -20.17 2.00
N GLN A 229 10.50 -19.44 2.87
CA GLN A 229 11.64 -19.98 3.60
C GLN A 229 11.18 -21.10 4.51
N THR A 230 11.70 -22.30 4.24
CA THR A 230 11.56 -23.44 5.14
C THR A 230 12.46 -23.20 6.35
N ASN A 231 11.94 -23.45 7.55
CA ASN A 231 12.75 -23.44 8.74
C ASN A 231 13.87 -24.47 8.63
N VAL A 232 15.11 -24.01 8.77
CA VAL A 232 16.32 -24.85 8.72
C VAL A 232 16.49 -25.68 10.02
N GLY A 233 15.53 -25.60 10.91
CA GLY A 233 15.48 -26.32 12.19
C GLY A 233 14.77 -25.49 13.28
N GLY A 234 14.31 -26.14 14.33
CA GLY A 234 13.58 -25.50 15.42
C GLY A 234 12.09 -25.25 15.15
N MET A 235 11.42 -24.60 16.08
CA MET A 235 10.01 -24.22 15.96
C MET A 235 9.88 -22.82 15.41
N ALA A 236 9.13 -22.66 14.34
CA ALA A 236 8.91 -21.36 13.68
C ALA A 236 8.11 -20.35 14.53
N LEU A 237 7.43 -20.78 15.58
CA LEU A 237 6.60 -19.94 16.45
C LEU A 237 5.67 -18.99 15.69
N GLY A 238 5.11 -19.49 14.56
CA GLY A 238 4.21 -18.74 13.68
C GLY A 238 4.89 -17.69 12.79
N ASN A 239 6.21 -17.70 12.65
CA ASN A 239 7.02 -16.71 11.93
C ASN A 239 6.78 -15.26 12.40
N LEU A 240 6.45 -15.09 13.68
CA LEU A 240 6.21 -13.77 14.30
C LEU A 240 7.50 -13.01 14.58
N GLY A 241 8.65 -13.67 14.39
CA GLY A 241 9.96 -13.07 14.57
C GLY A 241 10.44 -13.01 16.03
N PRO A 242 11.39 -12.14 16.36
CA PRO A 242 12.14 -12.19 17.62
C PRO A 242 11.30 -12.03 18.89
N VAL A 243 10.11 -11.46 18.80
CA VAL A 243 9.24 -11.23 19.99
C VAL A 243 8.76 -12.55 20.57
N SER A 244 8.23 -13.45 19.74
CA SER A 244 7.75 -14.78 20.18
C SER A 244 8.92 -15.69 20.54
N GLU A 245 10.00 -15.64 19.78
CA GLU A 245 11.23 -16.40 20.05
C GLU A 245 11.87 -15.94 21.35
N GLY A 246 12.00 -14.64 21.56
CA GLY A 246 12.50 -14.05 22.80
C GLY A 246 11.63 -14.41 24.00
N LEU A 247 10.31 -14.32 23.89
CA LEU A 247 9.39 -14.69 24.96
C LEU A 247 9.56 -16.18 25.36
N PHE A 248 9.67 -17.07 24.37
CA PHE A 248 9.92 -18.49 24.63
C PHE A 248 11.26 -18.69 25.38
N ALA A 249 12.35 -18.08 24.88
CA ALA A 249 13.66 -18.18 25.50
C ALA A 249 13.68 -17.64 26.95
N TRP A 250 13.00 -16.52 27.23
CA TRP A 250 12.91 -15.95 28.56
C TRP A 250 12.08 -16.81 29.49
N VAL A 251 10.87 -17.21 29.10
CA VAL A 251 9.96 -17.96 29.99
C VAL A 251 10.51 -19.36 30.31
N PHE A 252 10.93 -20.10 29.28
CA PHE A 252 11.40 -21.46 29.47
C PHE A 252 12.90 -21.52 29.84
N GLY A 253 13.76 -20.78 29.11
CA GLY A 253 15.20 -20.82 29.38
C GLY A 253 15.55 -20.25 30.74
N LEU A 254 15.15 -19.02 31.03
CA LEU A 254 15.43 -18.39 32.33
C LEU A 254 14.66 -19.07 33.46
N GLY A 255 13.41 -19.47 33.23
CA GLY A 255 12.60 -20.19 34.23
C GLY A 255 13.25 -21.50 34.69
N ILE A 256 13.78 -22.29 33.74
CA ILE A 256 14.53 -23.53 34.06
C ILE A 256 15.81 -23.22 34.84
N LEU A 257 16.57 -22.19 34.41
CA LEU A 257 17.79 -21.80 35.13
C LEU A 257 17.52 -21.38 36.58
N VAL A 258 16.46 -20.59 36.79
CA VAL A 258 16.02 -20.20 38.15
C VAL A 258 15.59 -21.41 38.97
N ALA A 259 14.81 -22.32 38.36
CA ALA A 259 14.40 -23.54 39.07
C ALA A 259 15.59 -24.41 39.46
N ILE A 260 16.59 -24.58 38.60
CA ILE A 260 17.84 -25.30 38.89
C ILE A 260 18.62 -24.59 39.98
N ALA A 261 18.75 -23.27 39.96
CA ALA A 261 19.46 -22.50 40.99
C ALA A 261 18.80 -22.65 42.36
N ILE A 262 17.45 -22.56 42.42
CA ILE A 262 16.70 -22.79 43.69
C ILE A 262 16.89 -24.22 44.17
N TRP A 263 16.84 -25.20 43.29
CA TRP A 263 17.02 -26.61 43.67
C TRP A 263 18.43 -26.88 44.22
N LEU A 264 19.46 -26.34 43.54
CA LEU A 264 20.84 -26.46 44.04
C LEU A 264 21.04 -25.75 45.39
N GLY A 265 20.49 -24.53 45.55
CA GLY A 265 20.55 -23.78 46.77
C GLY A 265 19.90 -24.52 47.97
N LYS A 266 18.75 -25.19 47.74
CA LYS A 266 18.10 -26.03 48.75
C LYS A 266 18.85 -27.29 49.12
N LYS A 267 19.71 -27.81 48.24
CA LYS A 267 20.55 -28.98 48.52
C LYS A 267 21.86 -28.62 49.26
N ALA A 268 22.30 -27.36 49.15
CA ALA A 268 23.52 -26.87 49.77
C ALA A 268 23.30 -26.35 51.22
N ALA A 269 22.05 -26.16 51.62
CA ALA A 269 21.64 -25.84 52.98
C ALA A 269 21.23 -27.10 53.71
#